data_12e91f26a30b87314c4e15e8625a4f99
#
_entry.id   12e91f26a30b87314c4e15e8625a4f99
#
_cell.length_a   1.000
_cell.length_b   1.000
_cell.length_c   1.000
_cell.angle_alpha   90.00
_cell.angle_beta   90.00
_cell.angle_gamma   90.00
#
_symmetry.space_group_name_H-M   'P 1'
#
loop_
_entity.id
_entity.type
_entity.pdbx_description
1 polymer ?
#
loop_
_entity_poly.entity_id
_entity_poly.type
_entity_poly.pdbx_seq_one_letter_code
_entity_poly.pdbx_strand_id
1 'polypeptide(L)'
;EKNYSGPLILMGRSLGSVSVLELAKRYPQDFSGLIIESGFADEGPLFTLIGTTPEQAGFIKEDGFLNGEKIKNYTGPLLVIHAKQDHIVPFIEGEILHDTCPSKNKKFLPIPNANHNNILVVDPKRYFEEVGNFIKP
;
A
#
# COMPACT_ATOMS: atom_id res chain seq x y z
N GLU A 1 -30.68 -0.84 -8.06
CA GLU A 1 -29.39 -0.53 -7.38
C GLU A 1 -29.41 -1.20 -6.02
N LYS A 2 -28.46 -2.11 -5.75
CA LYS A 2 -28.27 -2.63 -4.38
C LYS A 2 -27.54 -1.56 -3.58
N ASN A 3 -28.23 -0.88 -2.69
CA ASN A 3 -27.62 0.03 -1.73
C ASN A 3 -26.83 -0.79 -0.71
N TYR A 4 -25.51 -0.86 -0.89
CA TYR A 4 -24.62 -1.44 0.12
C TYR A 4 -24.41 -0.42 1.24
N SER A 5 -24.71 -0.82 2.48
CA SER A 5 -24.58 0.03 3.67
C SER A 5 -23.47 -0.41 4.63
N GLY A 6 -22.70 -1.45 4.25
CA GLY A 6 -21.60 -1.96 5.07
C GLY A 6 -20.29 -1.16 4.88
N PRO A 7 -19.22 -1.50 5.65
CA PRO A 7 -17.93 -0.86 5.51
C PRO A 7 -17.30 -1.15 4.15
N LEU A 8 -16.74 -0.12 3.52
CA LEU A 8 -15.96 -0.24 2.29
C LEU A 8 -14.47 -0.16 2.63
N ILE A 9 -13.74 -1.21 2.31
CA ILE A 9 -12.29 -1.26 2.47
C ILE A 9 -11.66 -1.19 1.07
N LEU A 10 -10.74 -0.25 0.87
CA LEU A 10 -9.93 -0.22 -0.34
C LEU A 10 -8.71 -1.12 -0.17
N MET A 11 -8.44 -1.93 -1.17
CA MET A 11 -7.22 -2.74 -1.22
C MET A 11 -6.48 -2.51 -2.53
N GLY A 12 -5.20 -2.21 -2.43
CA GLY A 12 -4.32 -2.02 -3.59
C GLY A 12 -3.00 -2.76 -3.43
N ARG A 13 -2.60 -3.48 -4.48
CA ARG A 13 -1.34 -4.21 -4.54
C ARG A 13 -0.41 -3.55 -5.55
N SER A 14 0.88 -3.40 -5.15
CA SER A 14 1.93 -2.87 -6.02
C SER A 14 1.51 -1.52 -6.63
N LEU A 15 1.44 -1.39 -7.94
CA LEU A 15 0.96 -0.19 -8.62
C LEU A 15 -0.49 0.19 -8.22
N GLY A 16 -1.31 -0.77 -7.78
CA GLY A 16 -2.65 -0.51 -7.25
C GLY A 16 -2.67 0.37 -6.00
N SER A 17 -1.55 0.49 -5.27
CA SER A 17 -1.43 1.41 -4.14
C SER A 17 -1.66 2.87 -4.55
N VAL A 18 -1.30 3.24 -5.78
CA VAL A 18 -1.53 4.58 -6.35
C VAL A 18 -3.02 4.91 -6.38
N SER A 19 -3.83 3.98 -6.91
CA SER A 19 -5.28 4.16 -7.03
C SER A 19 -5.96 4.23 -5.67
N VAL A 20 -5.56 3.36 -4.74
CA VAL A 20 -6.11 3.34 -3.37
C VAL A 20 -5.83 4.65 -2.64
N LEU A 21 -4.60 5.14 -2.70
CA LEU A 21 -4.22 6.39 -2.04
C LEU A 21 -4.87 7.62 -2.69
N GLU A 22 -5.03 7.60 -4.01
CA GLU A 22 -5.75 8.67 -4.71
C GLU A 22 -7.23 8.71 -4.33
N LEU A 23 -7.90 7.55 -4.28
CA LEU A 23 -9.30 7.45 -3.88
C LEU A 23 -9.49 7.88 -2.42
N ALA A 24 -8.63 7.43 -1.52
CA ALA A 24 -8.67 7.80 -0.12
C ALA A 24 -8.47 9.31 0.09
N LYS A 25 -7.60 9.94 -0.72
CA LYS A 25 -7.40 11.39 -0.70
C LYS A 25 -8.64 12.14 -1.19
N ARG A 26 -9.27 11.66 -2.28
CA ARG A 26 -10.44 12.34 -2.89
C ARG A 26 -11.72 12.15 -2.10
N TYR A 27 -11.89 10.98 -1.48
CA TYR A 27 -13.12 10.55 -0.81
C TYR A 27 -12.82 10.03 0.60
N PRO A 28 -12.27 10.87 1.50
CA PRO A 28 -11.75 10.43 2.80
C PRO A 28 -12.81 9.87 3.76
N GLN A 29 -14.10 10.16 3.51
CA GLN A 29 -15.22 9.70 4.33
C GLN A 29 -15.92 8.45 3.80
N ASP A 30 -15.60 8.02 2.57
CA ASP A 30 -16.32 6.94 1.91
C ASP A 30 -15.74 5.55 2.23
N PHE A 31 -14.53 5.51 2.82
CA PHE A 31 -13.81 4.27 3.06
C PHE A 31 -13.53 4.06 4.54
N SER A 32 -13.82 2.85 5.02
CA SER A 32 -13.61 2.43 6.41
C SER A 32 -12.18 2.00 6.71
N GLY A 33 -11.33 1.83 5.69
CA GLY A 33 -9.93 1.47 5.85
C GLY A 33 -9.23 1.21 4.54
N LEU A 34 -7.89 1.18 4.60
CA LEU A 34 -7.01 0.88 3.48
C LEU A 34 -6.17 -0.36 3.76
N ILE A 35 -6.02 -1.23 2.75
CA ILE A 35 -5.03 -2.30 2.72
C ILE A 35 -4.08 -2.02 1.57
N ILE A 36 -2.79 -1.90 1.88
CA ILE A 36 -1.74 -1.70 0.87
C ILE A 36 -0.81 -2.91 0.92
N GLU A 37 -0.78 -3.70 -0.16
CA GLU A 37 0.10 -4.85 -0.31
C GLU A 37 1.22 -4.53 -1.29
N SER A 38 2.48 -4.70 -0.85
CA SER A 38 3.67 -4.43 -1.69
C SER A 38 3.61 -3.08 -2.40
N GLY A 39 3.05 -2.06 -1.74
CA GLY A 39 2.97 -0.69 -2.27
C GLY A 39 4.25 0.08 -2.05
N PHE A 40 4.35 1.25 -2.66
CA PHE A 40 5.51 2.13 -2.60
C PHE A 40 5.12 3.56 -2.25
N ALA A 41 6.01 4.25 -1.56
CA ALA A 41 5.89 5.66 -1.23
C ALA A 41 6.49 6.56 -2.33
N ASP A 42 7.53 6.06 -3.01
CA ASP A 42 8.28 6.76 -4.05
C ASP A 42 8.37 5.92 -5.33
N GLU A 43 8.46 6.56 -6.47
CA GLU A 43 8.51 5.91 -7.80
C GLU A 43 9.88 5.35 -8.16
N GLY A 44 10.93 5.67 -7.40
CA GLY A 44 12.32 5.22 -7.66
C GLY A 44 12.45 3.74 -8.00
N PRO A 45 11.82 2.82 -7.23
CA PRO A 45 11.85 1.38 -7.54
C PRO A 45 11.30 1.02 -8.92
N LEU A 46 10.29 1.76 -9.41
CA LEU A 46 9.71 1.51 -10.74
C LEU A 46 10.68 1.87 -11.86
N PHE A 47 11.43 2.97 -11.72
CA PHE A 47 12.47 3.34 -12.67
C PHE A 47 13.60 2.30 -12.69
N THR A 48 14.02 1.84 -11.53
CA THR A 48 15.02 0.77 -11.42
C THR A 48 14.57 -0.51 -12.13
N LEU A 49 13.29 -0.87 -11.98
CA LEU A 49 12.71 -2.08 -12.61
C LEU A 49 12.78 -2.03 -14.15
N ILE A 50 12.65 -0.84 -14.74
CA ILE A 50 12.74 -0.66 -16.20
C ILE A 50 14.15 -0.27 -16.68
N GLY A 51 15.14 -0.34 -15.79
CA GLY A 51 16.55 -0.14 -16.15
C GLY A 51 16.95 1.31 -16.37
N THR A 52 16.26 2.27 -15.73
CA THR A 52 16.56 3.70 -15.83
C THR A 52 16.58 4.37 -14.46
N THR A 53 16.87 5.65 -14.42
CA THR A 53 16.70 6.49 -13.22
C THR A 53 15.69 7.60 -13.49
N PRO A 54 15.11 8.21 -12.44
CA PRO A 54 14.20 9.35 -12.60
C PRO A 54 14.83 10.47 -13.46
N GLU A 55 16.09 10.79 -13.21
CA GLU A 55 16.83 11.84 -13.94
C GLU A 55 17.02 11.51 -15.42
N GLN A 56 17.38 10.25 -15.74
CA GLN A 56 17.53 9.79 -17.13
C GLN A 56 16.20 9.80 -17.88
N ALA A 57 15.11 9.54 -17.19
CA ALA A 57 13.76 9.59 -17.74
C ALA A 57 13.21 11.03 -17.85
N GLY A 58 13.92 12.04 -17.36
CA GLY A 58 13.41 13.40 -17.28
C GLY A 58 12.23 13.56 -16.31
N PHE A 59 12.13 12.66 -15.32
CA PHE A 59 11.02 12.64 -14.37
C PHE A 59 11.15 13.79 -13.38
N ILE A 60 10.04 14.49 -13.16
CA ILE A 60 9.89 15.52 -12.16
C ILE A 60 8.97 14.98 -11.07
N LYS A 61 9.40 15.02 -9.82
CA LYS A 61 8.68 14.40 -8.69
C LYS A 61 7.23 14.87 -8.56
N GLU A 62 6.96 16.13 -8.90
CA GLU A 62 5.63 16.74 -8.86
C GLU A 62 4.65 16.11 -9.86
N ASP A 63 5.17 15.49 -10.92
CA ASP A 63 4.40 14.77 -11.94
C ASP A 63 4.15 13.30 -11.56
N GLY A 64 4.72 12.86 -10.43
CA GLY A 64 4.61 11.50 -9.92
C GLY A 64 3.31 11.18 -9.19
N PHE A 65 3.26 9.97 -8.67
CA PHE A 65 2.08 9.49 -7.93
C PHE A 65 1.94 10.13 -6.55
N LEU A 66 3.03 10.65 -5.97
CA LEU A 66 3.05 11.32 -4.68
C LEU A 66 2.44 10.50 -3.53
N ASN A 67 2.63 9.18 -3.57
CA ASN A 67 2.05 8.26 -2.59
C ASN A 67 2.48 8.58 -1.15
N GLY A 68 3.76 8.92 -0.96
CA GLY A 68 4.29 9.36 0.32
C GLY A 68 3.61 10.63 0.85
N GLU A 69 3.27 11.57 -0.03
CA GLU A 69 2.56 12.79 0.37
C GLU A 69 1.07 12.52 0.66
N LYS A 70 0.45 11.61 -0.10
CA LYS A 70 -0.96 11.22 0.13
C LYS A 70 -1.13 10.52 1.47
N ILE A 71 -0.24 9.58 1.82
CA ILE A 71 -0.33 8.82 3.06
C ILE A 71 -0.13 9.68 4.31
N LYS A 72 0.65 10.77 4.25
CA LYS A 72 0.83 11.75 5.34
C LYS A 72 -0.48 12.37 5.83
N ASN A 73 -1.49 12.41 4.98
CA ASN A 73 -2.78 13.02 5.28
C ASN A 73 -3.87 11.98 5.58
N TYR A 74 -3.54 10.69 5.53
CA TYR A 74 -4.51 9.64 5.80
C TYR A 74 -4.57 9.30 7.29
N THR A 75 -5.74 9.45 7.91
CA THR A 75 -5.95 9.23 9.35
C THR A 75 -6.84 8.03 9.68
N GLY A 76 -7.43 7.40 8.66
CA GLY A 76 -8.25 6.20 8.80
C GLY A 76 -7.44 4.93 9.09
N PRO A 77 -8.11 3.79 9.32
CA PRO A 77 -7.45 2.50 9.53
C PRO A 77 -6.56 2.10 8.35
N LEU A 78 -5.35 1.60 8.63
CA LEU A 78 -4.37 1.20 7.62
C LEU A 78 -3.76 -0.17 7.94
N LEU A 79 -3.78 -1.07 6.98
CA LEU A 79 -2.98 -2.30 6.99
C LEU A 79 -1.99 -2.27 5.82
N VAL A 80 -0.70 -2.29 6.13
CA VAL A 80 0.35 -2.47 5.12
C VAL A 80 0.86 -3.90 5.22
N ILE A 81 0.86 -4.62 4.11
CA ILE A 81 1.38 -5.99 3.97
C ILE A 81 2.56 -5.93 3.01
N HIS A 82 3.72 -6.49 3.39
CA HIS A 82 4.89 -6.44 2.53
C HIS A 82 5.78 -7.68 2.68
N ALA A 83 6.24 -8.21 1.55
CA ALA A 83 7.18 -9.32 1.52
C ALA A 83 8.58 -8.85 1.93
N LYS A 84 9.24 -9.55 2.85
CA LYS A 84 10.59 -9.15 3.30
C LYS A 84 11.66 -9.29 2.22
N GLN A 85 11.44 -10.15 1.23
CA GLN A 85 12.37 -10.38 0.12
C GLN A 85 11.77 -9.87 -1.20
N ASP A 86 11.02 -8.77 -1.13
CA ASP A 86 10.45 -8.15 -2.32
C ASP A 86 11.57 -7.57 -3.19
N HIS A 87 11.69 -8.12 -4.42
CA HIS A 87 12.72 -7.76 -5.39
C HIS A 87 12.22 -6.76 -6.44
N ILE A 88 10.95 -6.40 -6.39
CA ILE A 88 10.32 -5.44 -7.32
C ILE A 88 10.09 -4.11 -6.60
N VAL A 89 9.38 -4.15 -5.47
CA VAL A 89 9.18 -3.01 -4.59
C VAL A 89 9.91 -3.29 -3.28
N PRO A 90 11.04 -2.63 -3.01
CA PRO A 90 11.82 -2.89 -1.80
C PRO A 90 11.00 -2.81 -0.51
N PHE A 91 11.28 -3.70 0.44
CA PHE A 91 10.56 -3.80 1.71
C PHE A 91 10.46 -2.46 2.48
N ILE A 92 11.52 -1.63 2.36
CA ILE A 92 11.56 -0.30 2.98
C ILE A 92 10.41 0.62 2.52
N GLU A 93 9.90 0.44 1.31
CA GLU A 93 8.78 1.24 0.80
C GLU A 93 7.50 1.01 1.61
N GLY A 94 7.25 -0.24 2.01
CA GLY A 94 6.16 -0.57 2.91
C GLY A 94 6.34 0.01 4.31
N GLU A 95 7.57 0.00 4.83
CA GLU A 95 7.90 0.64 6.12
C GLU A 95 7.67 2.16 6.04
N ILE A 96 8.12 2.81 4.98
CA ILE A 96 7.91 4.25 4.77
C ILE A 96 6.41 4.58 4.73
N LEU A 97 5.61 3.83 3.98
CA LEU A 97 4.15 4.05 3.92
C LEU A 97 3.51 3.92 5.30
N HIS A 98 3.85 2.86 6.05
CA HIS A 98 3.34 2.64 7.39
C HIS A 98 3.77 3.75 8.34
N ASP A 99 5.07 4.06 8.41
CA ASP A 99 5.61 4.96 9.43
C ASP A 99 5.20 6.42 9.18
N THR A 100 5.10 6.81 7.91
CA THR A 100 4.68 8.15 7.49
C THR A 100 3.19 8.40 7.76
N CYS A 101 2.34 7.37 7.76
CA CYS A 101 0.92 7.49 8.02
C CYS A 101 0.66 7.96 9.47
N PRO A 102 -0.08 9.05 9.70
CA PRO A 102 -0.37 9.56 11.05
C PRO A 102 -1.47 8.78 11.78
N SER A 103 -2.12 7.83 11.12
CA SER A 103 -3.18 7.03 11.72
C SER A 103 -2.72 6.35 13.02
N LYS A 104 -3.57 6.44 14.05
CA LYS A 104 -3.38 5.69 15.31
C LYS A 104 -3.83 4.23 15.19
N ASN A 105 -4.66 3.92 14.21
CA ASN A 105 -5.13 2.57 13.89
C ASN A 105 -4.41 2.07 12.63
N LYS A 106 -3.13 1.78 12.78
CA LYS A 106 -2.32 1.25 11.67
C LYS A 106 -1.57 0.00 12.09
N LYS A 107 -1.40 -0.91 11.14
CA LYS A 107 -0.67 -2.16 11.32
C LYS A 107 0.25 -2.43 10.15
N PHE A 108 1.43 -2.95 10.43
CA PHE A 108 2.37 -3.46 9.44
C PHE A 108 2.49 -4.98 9.56
N LEU A 109 2.28 -5.69 8.45
CA LEU A 109 2.38 -7.14 8.35
C LEU A 109 3.55 -7.52 7.44
N PRO A 110 4.76 -7.70 7.97
CA PRO A 110 5.86 -8.25 7.20
C PRO A 110 5.65 -9.75 6.99
N ILE A 111 5.85 -10.24 5.75
CA ILE A 111 5.80 -11.66 5.41
C ILE A 111 7.23 -12.16 5.19
N PRO A 112 7.83 -12.88 6.16
CA PRO A 112 9.15 -13.46 6.02
C PRO A 112 9.20 -14.49 4.89
N ASN A 113 10.35 -14.63 4.23
CA ASN A 113 10.58 -15.60 3.16
C ASN A 113 9.69 -15.45 1.92
N ALA A 114 8.89 -14.38 1.86
CA ALA A 114 8.09 -14.05 0.69
C ALA A 114 8.79 -13.02 -0.20
N ASN A 115 8.51 -13.09 -1.49
CA ASN A 115 8.84 -12.10 -2.49
C ASN A 115 7.57 -11.44 -3.04
N HIS A 116 7.72 -10.52 -3.99
CA HIS A 116 6.59 -9.78 -4.58
C HIS A 116 5.43 -10.65 -5.07
N ASN A 117 5.71 -11.86 -5.53
CA ASN A 117 4.74 -12.68 -6.26
C ASN A 117 4.17 -13.86 -5.46
N ASN A 118 4.66 -14.13 -4.25
CA ASN A 118 4.28 -15.34 -3.51
C ASN A 118 3.79 -15.09 -2.07
N ILE A 119 3.46 -13.87 -1.71
CA ILE A 119 2.98 -13.50 -0.36
C ILE A 119 1.88 -14.45 0.13
N LEU A 120 0.85 -14.66 -0.68
CA LEU A 120 -0.30 -15.53 -0.36
C LEU A 120 0.07 -17.01 -0.25
N VAL A 121 1.16 -17.44 -0.88
CA VAL A 121 1.58 -18.85 -0.89
C VAL A 121 2.46 -19.18 0.31
N VAL A 122 3.26 -18.20 0.76
CA VAL A 122 4.24 -18.41 1.84
C VAL A 122 3.58 -18.52 3.20
N ASP A 123 2.63 -17.65 3.51
CA ASP A 123 1.92 -17.69 4.79
C ASP A 123 0.44 -17.29 4.62
N PRO A 124 -0.36 -18.15 3.95
CA PRO A 124 -1.77 -17.86 3.69
C PRO A 124 -2.59 -17.71 4.96
N LYS A 125 -2.30 -18.52 5.97
CA LYS A 125 -3.04 -18.49 7.24
C LYS A 125 -2.93 -17.13 7.90
N ARG A 126 -1.71 -16.68 8.14
CA ARG A 126 -1.45 -15.38 8.78
C ARG A 126 -1.98 -14.22 7.94
N TYR A 127 -1.82 -14.29 6.62
CA TYR A 127 -2.33 -13.29 5.70
C TYR A 127 -3.84 -13.10 5.86
N PHE A 128 -4.62 -14.20 5.74
CA PHE A 128 -6.08 -14.12 5.82
C PHE A 128 -6.61 -13.85 7.22
N GLU A 129 -5.91 -14.28 8.26
CA GLU A 129 -6.24 -13.93 9.64
C GLU A 129 -6.12 -12.41 9.86
N GLU A 130 -5.03 -11.80 9.39
CA GLU A 130 -4.78 -10.37 9.56
C GLU A 130 -5.71 -9.51 8.71
N VAL A 131 -5.93 -9.88 7.46
CA VAL A 131 -6.93 -9.21 6.61
C VAL A 131 -8.32 -9.37 7.21
N GLY A 132 -8.69 -10.59 7.64
CA GLY A 132 -9.98 -10.86 8.26
C GLY A 132 -10.20 -10.07 9.56
N ASN A 133 -9.17 -9.89 10.38
CA ASN A 133 -9.26 -9.07 11.59
C ASN A 133 -9.38 -7.57 11.26
N PHE A 134 -8.72 -7.11 10.21
CA PHE A 134 -8.75 -5.71 9.78
C PHE A 134 -10.11 -5.30 9.21
N ILE A 135 -10.78 -6.19 8.46
CA ILE A 135 -12.07 -5.88 7.81
C ILE A 135 -13.31 -6.10 8.71
N LYS A 136 -13.12 -6.68 9.89
CA LYS A 136 -14.21 -6.81 10.87
C LYS A 136 -14.54 -5.43 11.44
N PRO A 137 -15.85 -5.12 11.61
CA PRO A 137 -16.28 -3.89 12.27
C PRO A 137 -15.87 -3.86 13.73
#